data_775e77ebfe609801ace0efcd08556b31
#
_entry.id   775e77ebfe609801ace0efcd08556b31
#
_cell.length_a   1.000
_cell.length_b   1.000
_cell.length_c   1.000
_cell.angle_alpha   90.00
_cell.angle_beta   90.00
_cell.angle_gamma   90.00
#
_symmetry.space_group_name_H-M   'P 1'
#
loop_
_entity.id
_entity.type
_entity.pdbx_description
1 polymer ?
#
loop_
_entity_poly.entity_id
_entity_poly.type
_entity_poly.pdbx_seq_one_letter_code
_entity_poly.pdbx_strand_id
1 'polypeptide(L)'
;LRKLRSQVAPMPSHVVKTILKKELKLKYYDFTYISQNPIGSASIAQVHKARLDNQSVVIKIERENIEDLMEIDIYLLKKIIKSLPLQKIKNLNIDINAFLDELLASAKKEMNFQEEEKNMLEFQEYNKNVPYIRIPKVIQKYTTHHLIVMEYMDGVKINDVTALKYLGYDAHDIAMKLSQNYIKQALDDGFYHADPHPDNLKVLNNQIVYLDFGMMGRLNAANKKIMKDCMMNIILRDYENLTHNILLFGTTSPVNERVLETDLQKLLDTYLTTGLGDIDLKEFAPSLISIIQKHHIKIPKDITLLMRGIIVLEGVLEDIAPEMNLLDALKSEWQLSSI
;
A
#
# COMPACT_ATOMS: atom_id res chain seq x y z
N LEU A 1 0.88 -17.28 2.12
CA LEU A 1 1.55 -16.14 1.49
C LEU A 1 2.23 -15.21 2.51
N ARG A 2 1.64 -14.94 3.72
CA ARG A 2 2.28 -14.10 4.78
C ARG A 2 3.71 -14.58 5.13
N LYS A 3 3.96 -15.90 5.26
CA LYS A 3 5.30 -16.46 5.58
C LYS A 3 6.33 -16.36 4.44
N LEU A 4 5.90 -16.13 3.21
CA LEU A 4 6.80 -16.04 2.05
C LEU A 4 7.39 -14.65 1.81
N ARG A 5 6.80 -13.59 2.39
CA ARG A 5 7.23 -12.20 2.17
C ARG A 5 8.25 -11.69 3.19
N SER A 6 8.27 -12.19 4.42
CA SER A 6 8.98 -11.55 5.53
C SER A 6 10.23 -12.28 6.04
N GLN A 7 10.61 -13.42 5.46
CA GLN A 7 11.75 -14.23 5.94
C GLN A 7 12.58 -14.82 4.79
N VAL A 8 13.10 -13.95 3.95
CA VAL A 8 14.14 -14.38 2.99
C VAL A 8 15.47 -14.45 3.74
N ALA A 9 16.26 -15.50 3.49
CA ALA A 9 17.57 -15.66 4.09
C ALA A 9 18.42 -14.38 3.93
N PRO A 10 19.01 -13.85 5.01
CA PRO A 10 19.77 -12.63 4.94
C PRO A 10 21.01 -12.76 4.05
N MET A 11 21.38 -11.68 3.37
CA MET A 11 22.67 -11.61 2.70
C MET A 11 23.80 -11.77 3.71
N PRO A 12 24.88 -12.47 3.34
CA PRO A 12 26.07 -12.56 4.17
C PRO A 12 26.63 -11.16 4.50
N SER A 13 27.11 -10.97 5.72
CA SER A 13 27.57 -9.65 6.18
C SER A 13 28.74 -9.07 5.35
N HIS A 14 29.57 -9.91 4.74
CA HIS A 14 30.63 -9.47 3.85
C HIS A 14 30.09 -8.89 2.52
N VAL A 15 28.98 -9.45 1.98
CA VAL A 15 28.30 -8.93 0.79
C VAL A 15 27.70 -7.55 1.10
N VAL A 16 26.96 -7.44 2.21
CA VAL A 16 26.40 -6.17 2.67
C VAL A 16 27.49 -5.11 2.80
N LYS A 17 28.61 -5.45 3.43
CA LYS A 17 29.75 -4.54 3.59
C LYS A 17 30.35 -4.10 2.24
N THR A 18 30.39 -5.00 1.27
CA THR A 18 30.87 -4.69 -0.08
C THR A 18 29.97 -3.72 -0.79
N ILE A 19 28.64 -3.96 -0.76
CA ILE A 19 27.64 -3.04 -1.33
C ILE A 19 27.74 -1.68 -0.68
N LEU A 20 27.75 -1.62 0.65
CA LEU A 20 27.84 -0.35 1.39
C LEU A 20 29.08 0.46 1.03
N LYS A 21 30.25 -0.20 0.91
CA LYS A 21 31.49 0.48 0.51
C LYS A 21 31.43 0.99 -0.93
N LYS A 22 30.83 0.21 -1.83
CA LYS A 22 30.67 0.59 -3.24
C LYS A 22 29.77 1.82 -3.37
N GLU A 23 28.62 1.82 -2.70
CA GLU A 23 27.60 2.86 -2.80
C GLU A 23 28.01 4.14 -2.05
N LEU A 24 28.47 4.01 -0.81
CA LEU A 24 28.79 5.14 0.06
C LEU A 24 30.20 5.71 -0.16
N LYS A 25 31.13 4.89 -0.71
CA LYS A 25 32.52 5.28 -0.90
C LYS A 25 33.14 5.77 0.42
N LEU A 26 33.73 6.98 0.45
CA LEU A 26 34.30 7.56 1.65
C LEU A 26 33.27 7.83 2.76
N LYS A 27 32.02 8.09 2.42
CA LYS A 27 30.94 8.28 3.39
C LYS A 27 30.63 7.03 4.22
N TYR A 28 31.09 5.84 3.81
CA TYR A 28 30.98 4.61 4.59
C TYR A 28 31.62 4.77 5.98
N TYR A 29 32.70 5.53 6.08
CA TYR A 29 33.43 5.73 7.33
C TYR A 29 32.78 6.74 8.28
N ASP A 30 31.74 7.44 7.85
CA ASP A 30 30.93 8.31 8.71
C ASP A 30 30.08 7.47 9.70
N PHE A 31 29.87 6.16 9.40
CA PHE A 31 29.13 5.27 10.29
C PHE A 31 30.04 4.67 11.36
N THR A 32 29.73 4.97 12.62
CA THR A 32 30.48 4.44 13.78
C THR A 32 30.11 2.99 14.10
N TYR A 33 28.91 2.54 13.67
CA TYR A 33 28.43 1.19 13.86
C TYR A 33 27.45 0.81 12.73
N ILE A 34 27.55 -0.42 12.25
CA ILE A 34 26.56 -1.05 11.35
C ILE A 34 26.35 -2.49 11.85
N SER A 35 25.09 -2.87 12.12
CA SER A 35 24.78 -4.20 12.63
C SER A 35 25.12 -5.27 11.60
N GLN A 36 25.71 -6.38 12.05
CA GLN A 36 26.00 -7.54 11.18
C GLN A 36 24.71 -8.26 10.78
N ASN A 37 23.78 -8.40 11.74
CA ASN A 37 22.49 -9.01 11.49
C ASN A 37 21.47 -7.94 11.09
N PRO A 38 20.65 -8.19 10.06
CA PRO A 38 19.58 -7.27 9.69
C PRO A 38 18.46 -7.30 10.74
N ILE A 39 17.75 -6.20 10.86
CA ILE A 39 16.50 -6.09 11.62
C ILE A 39 15.28 -6.46 10.77
N GLY A 40 15.44 -6.51 9.45
CA GLY A 40 14.43 -6.91 8.48
C GLY A 40 15.10 -7.46 7.21
N SER A 41 14.51 -8.48 6.60
CA SER A 41 15.02 -9.11 5.39
C SER A 41 13.86 -9.52 4.50
N ALA A 42 13.61 -8.74 3.46
CA ALA A 42 12.55 -8.93 2.46
C ALA A 42 13.11 -9.50 1.13
N SER A 43 12.24 -9.69 0.17
CA SER A 43 12.61 -10.22 -1.16
C SER A 43 13.57 -9.30 -1.92
N ILE A 44 13.38 -8.00 -1.85
CA ILE A 44 14.11 -7.00 -2.62
C ILE A 44 15.25 -6.38 -1.80
N ALA A 45 15.04 -6.19 -0.50
CA ALA A 45 15.94 -5.42 0.35
C ALA A 45 16.16 -6.03 1.72
N GLN A 46 17.20 -5.54 2.39
CA GLN A 46 17.58 -5.90 3.75
C GLN A 46 17.83 -4.63 4.56
N VAL A 47 17.35 -4.60 5.80
CA VAL A 47 17.44 -3.42 6.67
C VAL A 47 18.40 -3.67 7.82
N HIS A 48 19.41 -2.82 7.98
CA HIS A 48 20.40 -2.88 9.05
C HIS A 48 20.30 -1.67 9.96
N LYS A 49 20.37 -1.91 11.27
CA LYS A 49 20.54 -0.83 12.24
C LYS A 49 21.98 -0.31 12.17
N ALA A 50 22.12 1.00 12.20
CA ALA A 50 23.43 1.66 12.15
C ALA A 50 23.46 2.86 13.09
N ARG A 51 24.64 3.42 13.29
CA ARG A 51 24.86 4.67 14.03
C ARG A 51 25.67 5.62 13.17
N LEU A 52 25.10 6.78 12.94
CA LEU A 52 25.71 7.89 12.24
C LEU A 52 25.93 9.01 13.26
N ASP A 53 27.18 9.34 13.55
CA ASP A 53 27.53 10.17 14.71
C ASP A 53 26.85 9.62 15.98
N ASN A 54 26.03 10.42 16.66
CA ASN A 54 25.26 10.00 17.84
C ASN A 54 23.81 9.59 17.54
N GLN A 55 23.40 9.56 16.26
CA GLN A 55 22.03 9.23 15.87
C GLN A 55 21.90 7.76 15.50
N SER A 56 20.84 7.11 16.00
CA SER A 56 20.43 5.77 15.54
C SER A 56 19.72 5.89 14.21
N VAL A 57 20.21 5.16 13.21
CA VAL A 57 19.66 5.14 11.85
C VAL A 57 19.43 3.71 11.39
N VAL A 58 18.69 3.56 10.32
CA VAL A 58 18.63 2.33 9.55
C VAL A 58 19.14 2.57 8.14
N ILE A 59 19.74 1.52 7.58
CA ILE A 59 20.16 1.46 6.19
C ILE A 59 19.35 0.35 5.55
N LYS A 60 18.48 0.70 4.61
CA LYS A 60 17.75 -0.24 3.75
C LYS A 60 18.60 -0.42 2.49
N ILE A 61 19.00 -1.65 2.20
CA ILE A 61 19.98 -1.98 1.16
C ILE A 61 19.33 -2.94 0.19
N GLU A 62 19.40 -2.63 -1.08
CA GLU A 62 18.98 -3.55 -2.15
C GLU A 62 19.83 -4.82 -2.16
N ARG A 63 19.18 -5.94 -2.47
CA ARG A 63 19.90 -7.22 -2.63
C ARG A 63 20.75 -7.20 -3.90
N GLU A 64 21.93 -7.79 -3.80
CA GLU A 64 22.84 -7.92 -4.93
C GLU A 64 22.17 -8.64 -6.10
N ASN A 65 22.28 -8.06 -7.30
CA ASN A 65 21.76 -8.60 -8.57
C ASN A 65 20.25 -8.90 -8.60
N ILE A 66 19.45 -8.27 -7.72
CA ILE A 66 18.01 -8.57 -7.63
C ILE A 66 17.26 -8.19 -8.90
N GLU A 67 17.65 -7.10 -9.56
CA GLU A 67 17.05 -6.67 -10.83
C GLU A 67 17.26 -7.72 -11.92
N ASP A 68 18.49 -8.19 -12.10
CA ASP A 68 18.82 -9.23 -13.07
C ASP A 68 18.09 -10.55 -12.79
N LEU A 69 18.01 -10.94 -11.52
CA LEU A 69 17.29 -12.14 -11.09
C LEU A 69 15.80 -12.05 -11.41
N MET A 70 15.17 -10.90 -11.15
CA MET A 70 13.75 -10.69 -11.47
C MET A 70 13.49 -10.68 -12.98
N GLU A 71 14.37 -10.09 -13.78
CA GLU A 71 14.27 -10.16 -15.24
C GLU A 71 14.34 -11.60 -15.76
N ILE A 72 15.26 -12.39 -15.23
CA ILE A 72 15.40 -13.82 -15.56
C ILE A 72 14.15 -14.60 -15.16
N ASP A 73 13.63 -14.38 -13.95
CA ASP A 73 12.43 -15.05 -13.44
C ASP A 73 11.20 -14.74 -14.32
N ILE A 74 10.98 -13.48 -14.66
CA ILE A 74 9.88 -13.06 -15.55
C ILE A 74 10.06 -13.66 -16.95
N TYR A 75 11.28 -13.67 -17.49
CA TYR A 75 11.57 -14.29 -18.77
C TYR A 75 11.26 -15.81 -18.76
N LEU A 76 11.65 -16.50 -17.71
CA LEU A 76 11.36 -17.93 -17.53
C LEU A 76 9.85 -18.17 -17.41
N LEU A 77 9.13 -17.36 -16.61
CA LEU A 77 7.68 -17.44 -16.50
C LEU A 77 6.99 -17.27 -17.87
N LYS A 78 7.40 -16.27 -18.66
CA LYS A 78 6.89 -16.08 -20.02
C LYS A 78 7.12 -17.29 -20.93
N LYS A 79 8.29 -17.93 -20.82
CA LYS A 79 8.59 -19.17 -21.57
C LYS A 79 7.71 -20.35 -21.13
N ILE A 80 7.55 -20.56 -19.83
CA ILE A 80 6.72 -21.62 -19.28
C ILE A 80 5.27 -21.43 -19.75
N ILE A 81 4.72 -20.22 -19.64
CA ILE A 81 3.36 -19.89 -20.05
C ILE A 81 3.16 -20.16 -21.55
N LYS A 82 4.12 -19.81 -22.41
CA LYS A 82 4.05 -20.11 -23.85
C LYS A 82 4.08 -21.61 -24.17
N SER A 83 4.69 -22.42 -23.31
CA SER A 83 4.77 -23.88 -23.49
C SER A 83 3.54 -24.63 -22.97
N LEU A 84 2.69 -23.99 -22.15
CA LEU A 84 1.45 -24.57 -21.64
C LEU A 84 0.37 -24.57 -22.73
N PRO A 85 -0.44 -25.65 -22.83
CA PRO A 85 -1.60 -25.69 -23.76
C PRO A 85 -2.69 -24.73 -23.26
N LEU A 86 -2.54 -23.44 -23.57
CA LEU A 86 -3.41 -22.34 -23.13
C LEU A 86 -4.87 -22.43 -23.62
N GLN A 87 -5.21 -23.46 -24.42
CA GLN A 87 -6.59 -23.71 -24.88
C GLN A 87 -7.59 -23.92 -23.71
N LYS A 88 -7.10 -24.31 -22.52
CA LYS A 88 -7.93 -24.48 -21.30
C LYS A 88 -8.07 -23.18 -20.47
N ILE A 89 -7.29 -22.13 -20.78
CA ILE A 89 -7.29 -20.86 -20.03
C ILE A 89 -7.96 -19.74 -20.83
N LYS A 90 -8.58 -20.05 -21.96
CA LYS A 90 -9.28 -19.07 -22.85
C LYS A 90 -10.41 -18.26 -22.19
N ASN A 91 -10.82 -18.59 -20.97
CA ASN A 91 -11.85 -17.83 -20.24
C ASN A 91 -11.28 -16.66 -19.41
N LEU A 92 -9.95 -16.52 -19.33
CA LEU A 92 -9.32 -15.35 -18.74
C LEU A 92 -8.97 -14.39 -19.89
N ASN A 93 -9.77 -13.35 -20.10
CA ASN A 93 -9.47 -12.21 -21.00
C ASN A 93 -8.29 -11.36 -20.47
N ILE A 94 -7.23 -12.00 -19.95
CA ILE A 94 -6.04 -11.33 -19.39
C ILE A 94 -4.88 -11.58 -20.32
N ASP A 95 -4.27 -10.52 -20.81
CA ASP A 95 -2.94 -10.60 -21.45
C ASP A 95 -1.88 -10.86 -20.38
N ILE A 96 -1.54 -12.15 -20.22
CA ILE A 96 -0.58 -12.60 -19.21
C ILE A 96 0.82 -11.99 -19.44
N ASN A 97 1.20 -11.73 -20.71
CA ASN A 97 2.49 -11.09 -21.00
C ASN A 97 2.48 -9.63 -20.50
N ALA A 98 1.42 -8.89 -20.82
CA ALA A 98 1.25 -7.52 -20.31
C ALA A 98 1.24 -7.49 -18.78
N PHE A 99 0.58 -8.45 -18.12
CA PHE A 99 0.59 -8.59 -16.67
C PHE A 99 1.99 -8.83 -16.11
N LEU A 100 2.78 -9.73 -16.71
CA LEU A 100 4.15 -10.01 -16.27
C LEU A 100 5.08 -8.81 -16.50
N ASP A 101 4.91 -8.09 -17.62
CA ASP A 101 5.67 -6.86 -17.88
C ASP A 101 5.33 -5.76 -16.85
N GLU A 102 4.08 -5.66 -16.46
CA GLU A 102 3.63 -4.71 -15.44
C GLU A 102 4.16 -5.10 -14.05
N LEU A 103 4.20 -6.39 -13.72
CA LEU A 103 4.80 -6.91 -12.49
C LEU A 103 6.27 -6.54 -12.41
N LEU A 104 7.03 -6.75 -13.50
CA LEU A 104 8.44 -6.37 -13.57
C LEU A 104 8.63 -4.85 -13.43
N ALA A 105 7.81 -4.05 -14.11
CA ALA A 105 7.88 -2.59 -14.01
C ALA A 105 7.57 -2.08 -12.60
N SER A 106 6.60 -2.69 -11.90
CA SER A 106 6.30 -2.39 -10.49
C SER A 106 7.49 -2.73 -9.59
N ALA A 107 8.05 -3.92 -9.75
CA ALA A 107 9.20 -4.34 -8.96
C ALA A 107 10.43 -3.44 -9.17
N LYS A 108 10.69 -3.02 -10.42
CA LYS A 108 11.77 -2.06 -10.72
C LYS A 108 11.56 -0.70 -10.04
N LYS A 109 10.31 -0.25 -9.88
CA LYS A 109 10.02 0.98 -9.12
C LYS A 109 10.31 0.80 -7.63
N GLU A 110 9.96 -0.35 -7.05
CA GLU A 110 10.25 -0.66 -5.64
C GLU A 110 11.76 -0.77 -5.34
N MET A 111 12.60 -1.05 -6.34
CA MET A 111 14.04 -1.13 -6.22
C MET A 111 14.73 0.25 -6.28
N ASN A 112 14.02 1.32 -6.64
CA ASN A 112 14.61 2.66 -6.73
C ASN A 112 14.42 3.44 -5.42
N PHE A 113 15.38 3.41 -4.53
CA PHE A 113 15.30 4.11 -3.24
C PHE A 113 15.34 5.63 -3.35
N GLN A 114 15.76 6.20 -4.48
CA GLN A 114 15.60 7.65 -4.71
C GLN A 114 14.15 8.04 -4.96
N GLU A 115 13.35 7.15 -5.57
CA GLU A 115 11.90 7.38 -5.68
C GLU A 115 11.22 7.19 -4.31
N GLU A 116 11.65 6.19 -3.51
CA GLU A 116 11.16 6.03 -2.15
C GLU A 116 11.45 7.28 -1.29
N GLU A 117 12.65 7.85 -1.39
CA GLU A 117 13.01 9.12 -0.74
C GLU A 117 12.07 10.27 -1.14
N LYS A 118 11.83 10.45 -2.44
CA LYS A 118 10.89 11.47 -2.94
C LYS A 118 9.48 11.27 -2.38
N ASN A 119 9.01 10.02 -2.40
CA ASN A 119 7.70 9.68 -1.85
C ASN A 119 7.63 9.99 -0.34
N MET A 120 8.68 9.68 0.42
CA MET A 120 8.76 10.01 1.86
C MET A 120 8.65 11.51 2.11
N LEU A 121 9.42 12.31 1.36
CA LEU A 121 9.43 13.77 1.51
C LEU A 121 8.06 14.37 1.15
N GLU A 122 7.44 13.90 0.08
CA GLU A 122 6.11 14.33 -0.34
C GLU A 122 5.04 13.93 0.68
N PHE A 123 5.08 12.69 1.17
CA PHE A 123 4.15 12.21 2.20
C PHE A 123 4.32 13.00 3.51
N GLN A 124 5.54 13.35 3.86
CA GLN A 124 5.83 14.21 5.01
C GLN A 124 5.21 15.60 4.85
N GLU A 125 5.28 16.19 3.66
CA GLU A 125 4.67 17.50 3.40
C GLU A 125 3.15 17.46 3.53
N TYR A 126 2.49 16.43 2.99
CA TYR A 126 1.03 16.24 3.14
C TYR A 126 0.60 16.01 4.60
N ASN A 127 1.48 15.43 5.42
CA ASN A 127 1.16 15.10 6.81
C ASN A 127 1.77 16.04 7.85
N LYS A 128 2.39 17.17 7.45
CA LYS A 128 3.08 18.11 8.37
C LYS A 128 2.18 18.68 9.48
N ASN A 129 0.88 18.79 9.21
CA ASN A 129 -0.12 19.28 10.16
C ASN A 129 -0.94 18.15 10.82
N VAL A 130 -0.56 16.88 10.63
CA VAL A 130 -1.22 15.71 11.22
C VAL A 130 -0.39 15.19 12.39
N PRO A 131 -0.68 15.60 13.64
CA PRO A 131 0.22 15.40 14.79
C PRO A 131 0.40 13.93 15.18
N TYR A 132 -0.53 13.07 14.79
CA TYR A 132 -0.50 11.64 15.10
C TYR A 132 0.15 10.78 14.01
N ILE A 133 0.70 11.41 12.95
CA ILE A 133 1.48 10.71 11.91
C ILE A 133 2.94 11.11 12.04
N ARG A 134 3.82 10.11 11.94
CA ARG A 134 5.27 10.30 11.93
C ARG A 134 5.90 9.55 10.77
N ILE A 135 6.85 10.21 10.13
CA ILE A 135 7.67 9.68 9.05
C ILE A 135 9.13 9.75 9.47
N PRO A 136 9.93 8.67 9.28
CA PRO A 136 11.36 8.71 9.56
C PRO A 136 12.04 9.80 8.75
N LYS A 137 12.95 10.55 9.37
CA LYS A 137 13.75 11.53 8.64
C LYS A 137 14.73 10.83 7.72
N VAL A 138 14.66 11.08 6.42
CA VAL A 138 15.63 10.60 5.44
C VAL A 138 16.92 11.40 5.55
N ILE A 139 18.05 10.72 5.46
CA ILE A 139 19.37 11.35 5.46
C ILE A 139 19.89 11.34 4.01
N GLN A 140 19.41 12.28 3.22
CA GLN A 140 19.60 12.40 1.78
C GLN A 140 21.05 12.27 1.33
N LYS A 141 22.01 12.82 2.12
CA LYS A 141 23.45 12.74 1.86
C LYS A 141 23.95 11.32 1.57
N TYR A 142 23.28 10.30 2.15
CA TYR A 142 23.70 8.89 2.04
C TYR A 142 22.75 8.04 1.20
N THR A 143 21.64 8.60 0.72
CA THR A 143 20.71 7.88 -0.15
C THR A 143 21.26 7.79 -1.56
N THR A 144 21.18 6.60 -2.17
CA THR A 144 21.54 6.32 -3.56
C THR A 144 20.38 5.55 -4.24
N HIS A 145 20.59 5.12 -5.48
CA HIS A 145 19.61 4.26 -6.16
C HIS A 145 19.38 2.94 -5.40
N HIS A 146 20.45 2.37 -4.81
CA HIS A 146 20.47 1.02 -4.23
C HIS A 146 20.43 1.00 -2.70
N LEU A 147 20.40 2.15 -2.03
CA LEU A 147 20.25 2.23 -0.59
C LEU A 147 19.62 3.54 -0.13
N ILE A 148 18.86 3.46 0.98
CA ILE A 148 18.32 4.63 1.68
C ILE A 148 18.72 4.58 3.15
N VAL A 149 19.12 5.75 3.68
CA VAL A 149 19.45 5.92 5.10
C VAL A 149 18.41 6.82 5.75
N MET A 150 17.81 6.34 6.83
CA MET A 150 16.77 7.09 7.54
C MET A 150 16.81 6.87 9.06
N GLU A 151 16.13 7.71 9.79
CA GLU A 151 15.97 7.63 11.23
C GLU A 151 15.47 6.24 11.66
N TYR A 152 16.09 5.69 12.73
CA TYR A 152 15.58 4.46 13.33
C TYR A 152 14.37 4.76 14.23
N MET A 153 13.25 4.13 13.94
CA MET A 153 12.01 4.23 14.71
C MET A 153 11.87 3.04 15.67
N ASP A 154 12.06 3.30 16.95
CA ASP A 154 11.98 2.28 18.02
C ASP A 154 10.54 2.14 18.54
N GLY A 155 9.60 1.87 17.63
CA GLY A 155 8.20 1.67 17.93
C GLY A 155 7.80 0.20 17.89
N VAL A 156 6.63 -0.13 18.45
CA VAL A 156 6.02 -1.46 18.36
C VAL A 156 5.28 -1.62 17.04
N LYS A 157 5.20 -2.85 16.50
CA LYS A 157 4.39 -3.13 15.32
C LYS A 157 2.93 -2.81 15.60
N ILE A 158 2.25 -2.21 14.63
CA ILE A 158 0.86 -1.78 14.80
C ILE A 158 -0.09 -2.93 15.14
N ASN A 159 0.18 -4.14 14.68
CA ASN A 159 -0.62 -5.34 14.93
C ASN A 159 -0.14 -6.18 16.12
N ASP A 160 0.83 -5.71 16.90
CA ASP A 160 1.17 -6.33 18.20
C ASP A 160 0.27 -5.76 19.30
N VAL A 161 -1.00 -6.18 19.30
CA VAL A 161 -2.02 -5.72 20.24
C VAL A 161 -1.61 -5.94 21.70
N THR A 162 -0.85 -7.01 22.00
CA THR A 162 -0.34 -7.30 23.34
C THR A 162 0.66 -6.22 23.78
N ALA A 163 1.61 -5.87 22.92
CA ALA A 163 2.59 -4.84 23.23
C ALA A 163 1.94 -3.44 23.29
N LEU A 164 0.99 -3.14 22.37
CA LEU A 164 0.23 -1.88 22.41
C LEU A 164 -0.49 -1.70 23.74
N LYS A 165 -1.22 -2.71 24.19
CA LYS A 165 -1.93 -2.70 25.48
C LYS A 165 -0.97 -2.58 26.68
N TYR A 166 0.15 -3.31 26.65
CA TYR A 166 1.16 -3.23 27.70
C TYR A 166 1.75 -1.82 27.85
N LEU A 167 1.93 -1.12 26.75
CA LEU A 167 2.43 0.26 26.72
C LEU A 167 1.34 1.32 26.96
N GLY A 168 0.09 0.91 27.18
CA GLY A 168 -1.02 1.80 27.47
C GLY A 168 -1.60 2.49 26.24
N TYR A 169 -1.36 1.99 25.03
CA TYR A 169 -1.97 2.49 23.82
C TYR A 169 -3.39 1.94 23.64
N ASP A 170 -4.30 2.79 23.21
CA ASP A 170 -5.66 2.42 22.82
C ASP A 170 -5.67 1.97 21.35
N ALA A 171 -5.96 0.69 21.13
CA ALA A 171 -5.97 0.10 19.79
C ALA A 171 -7.08 0.69 18.90
N HIS A 172 -8.24 1.02 19.50
CA HIS A 172 -9.34 1.66 18.78
C HIS A 172 -8.98 3.09 18.34
N ASP A 173 -8.35 3.90 19.20
CA ASP A 173 -7.85 5.23 18.85
C ASP A 173 -6.81 5.17 17.74
N ILE A 174 -5.91 4.17 17.79
CA ILE A 174 -4.92 3.95 16.72
C ILE A 174 -5.60 3.56 15.40
N ALA A 175 -6.59 2.66 15.44
CA ALA A 175 -7.35 2.25 14.26
C ALA A 175 -8.09 3.45 13.64
N MET A 176 -8.76 4.26 14.46
CA MET A 176 -9.45 5.46 14.00
C MET A 176 -8.49 6.45 13.33
N LYS A 177 -7.36 6.76 13.97
CA LYS A 177 -6.32 7.64 13.42
C LYS A 177 -5.75 7.12 12.09
N LEU A 178 -5.50 5.81 12.00
CA LEU A 178 -5.00 5.19 10.78
C LEU A 178 -6.02 5.31 9.64
N SER A 179 -7.28 5.03 9.92
CA SER A 179 -8.38 5.12 8.96
C SER A 179 -8.60 6.55 8.48
N GLN A 180 -8.68 7.53 9.39
CA GLN A 180 -8.80 8.95 9.05
C GLN A 180 -7.64 9.43 8.17
N ASN A 181 -6.40 9.06 8.54
CA ASN A 181 -5.25 9.43 7.73
C ASN A 181 -5.31 8.79 6.34
N TYR A 182 -5.75 7.53 6.22
CA TYR A 182 -5.85 6.86 4.91
C TYR A 182 -6.92 7.48 4.02
N ILE A 183 -8.07 7.85 4.59
CA ILE A 183 -9.13 8.58 3.89
C ILE A 183 -8.59 9.92 3.36
N LYS A 184 -7.90 10.68 4.22
CA LYS A 184 -7.24 11.93 3.82
C LYS A 184 -6.26 11.71 2.66
N GLN A 185 -5.38 10.71 2.75
CA GLN A 185 -4.43 10.37 1.68
C GLN A 185 -5.14 10.14 0.34
N ALA A 186 -6.22 9.35 0.33
CA ALA A 186 -6.94 9.00 -0.87
C ALA A 186 -7.79 10.16 -1.41
N LEU A 187 -8.61 10.78 -0.54
CA LEU A 187 -9.65 11.70 -0.98
C LEU A 187 -9.21 13.17 -0.99
N ASP A 188 -8.30 13.58 -0.12
CA ASP A 188 -7.85 14.98 -0.06
C ASP A 188 -6.52 15.18 -0.75
N ASP A 189 -5.50 14.40 -0.38
CA ASP A 189 -4.18 14.54 -0.95
C ASP A 189 -4.12 13.97 -2.38
N GLY A 190 -4.85 12.86 -2.62
CA GLY A 190 -4.73 12.09 -3.87
C GLY A 190 -3.38 11.38 -3.98
N PHE A 191 -2.65 11.28 -2.86
CA PHE A 191 -1.38 10.59 -2.73
C PHE A 191 -1.46 9.65 -1.53
N TYR A 192 -1.47 8.34 -1.79
CA TYR A 192 -1.81 7.33 -0.79
C TYR A 192 -0.82 6.17 -0.77
N HIS A 193 -0.69 5.56 0.40
CA HIS A 193 0.09 4.35 0.58
C HIS A 193 -0.64 3.15 -0.01
N ALA A 194 -0.04 2.47 -0.98
CA ALA A 194 -0.69 1.38 -1.70
C ALA A 194 -0.48 -0.01 -1.06
N ASP A 195 0.40 -0.13 -0.06
CA ASP A 195 0.64 -1.36 0.70
C ASP A 195 0.82 -1.07 2.20
N PRO A 196 -0.23 -0.58 2.92
CA PRO A 196 -0.17 -0.27 4.35
C PRO A 196 -0.16 -1.57 5.21
N HIS A 197 0.77 -2.48 4.90
CA HIS A 197 0.93 -3.76 5.60
C HIS A 197 1.45 -3.53 7.03
N PRO A 198 1.08 -4.37 8.03
CA PRO A 198 1.52 -4.20 9.42
C PRO A 198 3.04 -4.13 9.61
N ASP A 199 3.82 -4.76 8.73
CA ASP A 199 5.28 -4.68 8.78
C ASP A 199 5.82 -3.29 8.41
N ASN A 200 5.02 -2.47 7.71
CA ASN A 200 5.33 -1.11 7.29
C ASN A 200 4.80 -0.05 8.27
N LEU A 201 4.10 -0.48 9.34
CA LEU A 201 3.45 0.40 10.30
C LEU A 201 3.90 0.10 11.72
N LYS A 202 4.25 1.16 12.46
CA LYS A 202 4.55 1.07 13.89
C LYS A 202 3.77 2.11 14.68
N VAL A 203 3.73 1.91 15.99
CA VAL A 203 3.24 2.91 16.96
C VAL A 203 4.39 3.33 17.85
N LEU A 204 4.61 4.64 17.92
CA LEU A 204 5.64 5.26 18.75
C LEU A 204 5.10 6.57 19.35
N ASN A 205 5.09 6.70 20.69
CA ASN A 205 4.58 7.88 21.41
C ASN A 205 3.17 8.30 20.96
N ASN A 206 2.28 7.32 20.81
CA ASN A 206 0.90 7.49 20.33
C ASN A 206 0.79 8.08 18.91
N GLN A 207 1.86 7.98 18.12
CA GLN A 207 1.90 8.34 16.71
C GLN A 207 2.00 7.07 15.86
N ILE A 208 1.35 7.07 14.71
CA ILE A 208 1.48 6.05 13.68
C ILE A 208 2.69 6.39 12.83
N VAL A 209 3.62 5.46 12.73
CA VAL A 209 4.86 5.60 11.96
C VAL A 209 4.76 4.77 10.69
N TYR A 210 4.85 5.41 9.54
CA TYR A 210 5.01 4.74 8.24
C TYR A 210 6.50 4.54 7.94
N LEU A 211 6.90 3.33 7.54
CA LEU A 211 8.32 2.94 7.40
C LEU A 211 8.77 2.71 5.97
N ASP A 212 7.86 2.33 5.07
CA ASP A 212 8.16 1.98 3.67
C ASP A 212 7.32 2.85 2.74
N PHE A 213 7.92 3.42 1.71
CA PHE A 213 7.25 4.29 0.73
C PHE A 213 7.58 3.87 -0.71
N GLY A 214 8.02 2.62 -0.90
CA GLY A 214 8.31 2.06 -2.21
C GLY A 214 7.06 1.93 -3.09
N MET A 215 5.90 1.69 -2.48
CA MET A 215 4.63 1.54 -3.19
C MET A 215 3.63 2.63 -2.81
N MET A 216 3.65 3.73 -3.56
CA MET A 216 2.71 4.83 -3.41
C MET A 216 1.83 4.96 -4.66
N GLY A 217 0.55 5.28 -4.45
CA GLY A 217 -0.42 5.56 -5.50
C GLY A 217 -0.72 7.06 -5.62
N ARG A 218 -1.16 7.47 -6.83
CA ARG A 218 -1.54 8.87 -7.12
C ARG A 218 -2.83 8.90 -7.90
N LEU A 219 -3.86 9.53 -7.33
CA LEU A 219 -5.08 9.86 -8.04
C LEU A 219 -4.92 11.22 -8.72
N ASN A 220 -5.18 11.29 -10.00
CA ASN A 220 -5.34 12.58 -10.65
C ASN A 220 -6.62 13.28 -10.15
N ALA A 221 -6.73 14.58 -10.39
CA ALA A 221 -7.84 15.38 -9.88
C ALA A 221 -9.22 14.88 -10.34
N ALA A 222 -9.32 14.35 -11.56
CA ALA A 222 -10.57 13.80 -12.09
C ALA A 222 -10.96 12.50 -11.38
N ASN A 223 -10.04 11.53 -11.27
CA ASN A 223 -10.29 10.26 -10.57
C ASN A 223 -10.58 10.48 -9.08
N LYS A 224 -9.88 11.42 -8.43
CA LYS A 224 -10.15 11.79 -7.03
C LYS A 224 -11.57 12.33 -6.86
N LYS A 225 -12.03 13.20 -7.76
CA LYS A 225 -13.40 13.70 -7.73
C LYS A 225 -14.41 12.58 -7.94
N ILE A 226 -14.23 11.74 -8.97
CA ILE A 226 -15.13 10.60 -9.23
C ILE A 226 -15.21 9.69 -8.02
N MET A 227 -14.08 9.38 -7.37
CA MET A 227 -14.06 8.55 -6.16
C MET A 227 -14.86 9.17 -5.01
N LYS A 228 -14.68 10.48 -4.74
CA LYS A 228 -15.49 11.20 -3.73
C LYS A 228 -16.96 11.12 -4.04
N ASP A 229 -17.33 11.39 -5.28
CA ASP A 229 -18.73 11.39 -5.72
C ASP A 229 -19.33 9.97 -5.63
N CYS A 230 -18.58 8.93 -6.03
CA CYS A 230 -19.03 7.53 -5.88
C CYS A 230 -19.24 7.16 -4.41
N MET A 231 -18.31 7.52 -3.51
CA MET A 231 -18.47 7.23 -2.08
C MET A 231 -19.69 7.93 -1.50
N MET A 232 -19.92 9.21 -1.85
CA MET A 232 -21.11 9.93 -1.43
C MET A 232 -22.38 9.27 -1.94
N ASN A 233 -22.42 8.85 -3.21
CA ASN A 233 -23.59 8.19 -3.79
C ASN A 233 -23.86 6.82 -3.16
N ILE A 234 -22.83 6.06 -2.76
CA ILE A 234 -22.98 4.83 -1.98
C ILE A 234 -23.66 5.13 -0.64
N ILE A 235 -23.19 6.15 0.07
CA ILE A 235 -23.75 6.57 1.36
C ILE A 235 -25.20 7.00 1.23
N LEU A 236 -25.51 7.80 0.22
CA LEU A 236 -26.87 8.32 -0.04
C LEU A 236 -27.80 7.30 -0.72
N ARG A 237 -27.27 6.11 -1.09
CA ARG A 237 -27.98 5.10 -1.90
C ARG A 237 -28.52 5.66 -3.22
N ASP A 238 -27.77 6.60 -3.80
CA ASP A 238 -28.09 7.22 -5.09
C ASP A 238 -27.48 6.40 -6.23
N TYR A 239 -28.19 5.34 -6.63
CA TYR A 239 -27.71 4.36 -7.60
C TYR A 239 -27.59 4.93 -9.01
N GLU A 240 -28.45 5.88 -9.38
CA GLU A 240 -28.40 6.55 -10.68
C GLU A 240 -27.12 7.36 -10.83
N ASN A 241 -26.81 8.26 -9.88
CA ASN A 241 -25.59 9.04 -9.90
C ASN A 241 -24.34 8.20 -9.67
N LEU A 242 -24.41 7.12 -8.89
CA LEU A 242 -23.31 6.16 -8.74
C LEU A 242 -22.99 5.51 -10.09
N THR A 243 -24.03 5.06 -10.83
CA THR A 243 -23.89 4.47 -12.17
C THR A 243 -23.23 5.46 -13.12
N HIS A 244 -23.73 6.70 -13.15
CA HIS A 244 -23.16 7.76 -13.97
C HIS A 244 -21.69 8.00 -13.66
N ASN A 245 -21.34 8.15 -12.38
CA ASN A 245 -19.95 8.42 -11.97
C ASN A 245 -19.00 7.26 -12.28
N ILE A 246 -19.42 6.02 -12.11
CA ILE A 246 -18.62 4.84 -12.48
C ILE A 246 -18.34 4.82 -14.00
N LEU A 247 -19.28 5.19 -14.82
CA LEU A 247 -19.14 5.27 -16.28
C LEU A 247 -18.13 6.34 -16.73
N LEU A 248 -17.86 7.37 -15.90
CA LEU A 248 -16.83 8.37 -16.18
C LEU A 248 -15.42 7.80 -16.23
N PHE A 249 -15.16 6.62 -15.65
CA PHE A 249 -13.88 5.92 -15.82
C PHE A 249 -13.65 5.43 -17.25
N GLY A 250 -14.71 5.38 -18.07
CA GLY A 250 -14.68 4.95 -19.46
C GLY A 250 -15.05 3.48 -19.64
N THR A 251 -15.43 3.13 -20.86
CA THR A 251 -15.89 1.79 -21.22
C THR A 251 -15.14 1.26 -22.45
N THR A 252 -15.09 -0.07 -22.59
CA THR A 252 -14.51 -0.73 -23.80
C THR A 252 -15.55 -1.12 -24.83
N SER A 253 -16.84 -1.11 -24.44
CA SER A 253 -18.00 -1.42 -25.27
C SER A 253 -19.23 -0.67 -24.75
N PRO A 254 -20.31 -0.55 -25.54
CA PRO A 254 -21.55 0.04 -25.08
C PRO A 254 -22.09 -0.66 -23.81
N VAL A 255 -22.49 0.11 -22.82
CA VAL A 255 -23.03 -0.37 -21.54
C VAL A 255 -24.53 -0.10 -21.48
N ASN A 256 -25.28 -1.07 -20.98
CA ASN A 256 -26.68 -0.87 -20.62
C ASN A 256 -26.75 -0.32 -19.19
N GLU A 257 -26.94 1.00 -19.06
CA GLU A 257 -26.92 1.72 -17.78
C GLU A 257 -27.95 1.18 -16.79
N ARG A 258 -29.16 0.81 -17.23
CA ARG A 258 -30.21 0.25 -16.35
C ARG A 258 -29.81 -1.10 -15.75
N VAL A 259 -29.11 -1.93 -16.53
CA VAL A 259 -28.64 -3.22 -16.03
C VAL A 259 -27.49 -3.02 -15.05
N LEU A 260 -26.57 -2.10 -15.33
CA LEU A 260 -25.50 -1.73 -14.41
C LEU A 260 -26.06 -1.18 -13.10
N GLU A 261 -27.01 -0.25 -13.16
CA GLU A 261 -27.67 0.32 -11.98
C GLU A 261 -28.33 -0.77 -11.12
N THR A 262 -29.06 -1.69 -11.76
CA THR A 262 -29.70 -2.82 -11.08
C THR A 262 -28.68 -3.75 -10.39
N ASP A 263 -27.53 -4.00 -11.04
CA ASP A 263 -26.47 -4.83 -10.45
C ASP A 263 -25.77 -4.10 -9.28
N LEU A 264 -25.54 -2.80 -9.39
CA LEU A 264 -24.99 -1.98 -8.32
C LEU A 264 -25.96 -1.88 -7.14
N GLN A 265 -27.26 -1.66 -7.40
CA GLN A 265 -28.28 -1.66 -6.36
C GLN A 265 -28.31 -2.99 -5.60
N LYS A 266 -28.35 -4.13 -6.29
CA LYS A 266 -28.32 -5.45 -5.66
C LYS A 266 -27.09 -5.67 -4.82
N LEU A 267 -25.92 -5.24 -5.30
CA LEU A 267 -24.66 -5.31 -4.55
C LEU A 267 -24.80 -4.52 -3.25
N LEU A 268 -25.18 -3.24 -3.35
CA LEU A 268 -25.28 -2.35 -2.20
C LEU A 268 -26.37 -2.81 -1.22
N ASP A 269 -27.53 -3.25 -1.70
CA ASP A 269 -28.60 -3.81 -0.85
C ASP A 269 -28.15 -5.08 -0.11
N THR A 270 -27.23 -5.86 -0.69
CA THR A 270 -26.67 -7.05 -0.03
C THR A 270 -25.73 -6.69 1.12
N TYR A 271 -24.89 -5.68 0.93
CA TYR A 271 -23.85 -5.31 1.91
C TYR A 271 -24.25 -4.15 2.83
N LEU A 272 -25.27 -3.35 2.48
CA LEU A 272 -25.76 -2.20 3.26
C LEU A 272 -27.03 -2.53 4.06
N THR A 273 -27.21 -3.77 4.51
CA THR A 273 -28.46 -4.21 5.17
C THR A 273 -28.71 -3.53 6.51
N THR A 274 -27.66 -3.29 7.29
CA THR A 274 -27.72 -2.77 8.66
C THR A 274 -27.05 -1.41 8.81
N GLY A 275 -26.18 -1.02 7.89
CA GLY A 275 -25.48 0.27 7.85
C GLY A 275 -24.12 0.18 7.21
N LEU A 276 -23.48 1.34 7.01
CA LEU A 276 -22.15 1.42 6.40
C LEU A 276 -21.07 0.71 7.23
N GLY A 277 -21.22 0.64 8.56
CA GLY A 277 -20.26 0.01 9.46
C GLY A 277 -20.23 -1.53 9.37
N ASP A 278 -21.22 -2.15 8.73
CA ASP A 278 -21.29 -3.62 8.63
C ASP A 278 -20.74 -4.14 7.29
N ILE A 279 -20.26 -3.26 6.40
CA ILE A 279 -19.69 -3.65 5.10
C ILE A 279 -18.35 -4.33 5.30
N ASP A 280 -18.25 -5.61 4.96
CA ASP A 280 -16.98 -6.27 4.75
C ASP A 280 -16.36 -5.80 3.42
N LEU A 281 -15.45 -4.83 3.48
CA LEU A 281 -14.78 -4.30 2.28
C LEU A 281 -13.93 -5.35 1.56
N LYS A 282 -13.50 -6.43 2.23
CA LYS A 282 -12.76 -7.54 1.61
C LYS A 282 -13.64 -8.36 0.67
N GLU A 283 -14.93 -8.47 0.96
CA GLU A 283 -15.92 -9.16 0.10
C GLU A 283 -16.58 -8.18 -0.88
N PHE A 284 -16.87 -6.96 -0.43
CA PHE A 284 -17.49 -5.91 -1.24
C PHE A 284 -16.63 -5.49 -2.44
N ALA A 285 -15.35 -5.20 -2.21
CA ALA A 285 -14.48 -4.67 -3.26
C ALA A 285 -14.28 -5.65 -4.45
N PRO A 286 -14.00 -6.96 -4.25
CA PRO A 286 -13.98 -7.93 -5.36
C PRO A 286 -15.32 -8.05 -6.09
N SER A 287 -16.43 -7.98 -5.37
CA SER A 287 -17.77 -8.06 -5.95
C SER A 287 -18.07 -6.83 -6.83
N LEU A 288 -17.71 -5.65 -6.38
CA LEU A 288 -17.79 -4.42 -7.18
C LEU A 288 -16.91 -4.50 -8.43
N ILE A 289 -15.66 -4.95 -8.31
CA ILE A 289 -14.76 -5.15 -9.46
C ILE A 289 -15.37 -6.12 -10.47
N SER A 290 -16.00 -7.21 -10.01
CA SER A 290 -16.66 -8.18 -10.87
C SER A 290 -17.80 -7.55 -11.69
N ILE A 291 -18.62 -6.70 -11.06
CA ILE A 291 -19.70 -5.97 -11.76
C ILE A 291 -19.10 -5.01 -12.80
N ILE A 292 -18.09 -4.24 -12.43
CA ILE A 292 -17.42 -3.29 -13.32
C ILE A 292 -16.84 -4.02 -14.55
N GLN A 293 -16.19 -5.17 -14.35
CA GLN A 293 -15.66 -6.00 -15.43
C GLN A 293 -16.75 -6.59 -16.30
N LYS A 294 -17.84 -7.11 -15.70
CA LYS A 294 -19.02 -7.63 -16.41
C LYS A 294 -19.60 -6.60 -17.36
N HIS A 295 -19.61 -5.34 -16.98
CA HIS A 295 -20.13 -4.23 -17.78
C HIS A 295 -19.06 -3.54 -18.65
N HIS A 296 -17.89 -4.17 -18.81
CA HIS A 296 -16.81 -3.66 -19.68
C HIS A 296 -16.32 -2.24 -19.35
N ILE A 297 -16.40 -1.85 -18.09
CA ILE A 297 -15.91 -0.57 -17.59
C ILE A 297 -14.41 -0.68 -17.34
N LYS A 298 -13.64 0.33 -17.75
CA LYS A 298 -12.21 0.42 -17.50
C LYS A 298 -11.99 0.93 -16.10
N ILE A 299 -11.28 0.16 -15.28
CA ILE A 299 -10.81 0.66 -13.99
C ILE A 299 -9.41 1.24 -14.21
N PRO A 300 -9.18 2.53 -13.93
CA PRO A 300 -7.85 3.11 -13.94
C PRO A 300 -6.91 2.37 -12.97
N LYS A 301 -5.62 2.27 -13.32
CA LYS A 301 -4.62 1.56 -12.52
C LYS A 301 -4.49 2.12 -11.10
N ASP A 302 -4.56 3.43 -10.98
CA ASP A 302 -4.52 4.14 -9.70
C ASP A 302 -5.71 3.76 -8.79
N ILE A 303 -6.90 3.58 -9.34
CA ILE A 303 -8.07 3.09 -8.59
C ILE A 303 -7.88 1.64 -8.15
N THR A 304 -7.38 0.77 -9.04
CA THR A 304 -7.10 -0.63 -8.68
C THR A 304 -6.06 -0.71 -7.56
N LEU A 305 -5.04 0.13 -7.61
CA LEU A 305 -4.00 0.21 -6.59
C LEU A 305 -4.55 0.72 -5.25
N LEU A 306 -5.46 1.71 -5.28
CA LEU A 306 -6.16 2.20 -4.08
C LEU A 306 -7.01 1.11 -3.44
N MET A 307 -7.80 0.39 -4.24
CA MET A 307 -8.62 -0.73 -3.73
C MET A 307 -7.78 -1.80 -3.06
N ARG A 308 -6.60 -2.13 -3.62
CA ARG A 308 -5.65 -3.03 -2.98
C ARG A 308 -5.19 -2.50 -1.63
N GLY A 309 -4.83 -1.22 -1.56
CA GLY A 309 -4.42 -0.57 -0.31
C GLY A 309 -5.52 -0.60 0.74
N ILE A 310 -6.77 -0.35 0.37
CA ILE A 310 -7.95 -0.46 1.23
C ILE A 310 -8.09 -1.87 1.81
N ILE A 311 -7.99 -2.92 0.97
CA ILE A 311 -8.10 -4.32 1.42
C ILE A 311 -6.98 -4.68 2.41
N VAL A 312 -5.76 -4.20 2.17
CA VAL A 312 -4.63 -4.42 3.10
C VAL A 312 -4.87 -3.70 4.41
N LEU A 313 -5.34 -2.45 4.36
CA LEU A 313 -5.68 -1.64 5.53
C LEU A 313 -6.77 -2.30 6.39
N GLU A 314 -7.84 -2.77 5.76
CA GLU A 314 -8.90 -3.51 6.47
C GLU A 314 -8.36 -4.73 7.22
N GLY A 315 -7.37 -5.42 6.63
CA GLY A 315 -6.67 -6.49 7.34
C GLY A 315 -5.91 -6.03 8.58
N VAL A 316 -5.40 -4.80 8.57
CA VAL A 316 -4.75 -4.21 9.75
C VAL A 316 -5.79 -3.80 10.79
N LEU A 317 -6.88 -3.18 10.37
CA LEU A 317 -7.97 -2.77 11.27
C LEU A 317 -8.57 -3.97 11.98
N GLU A 318 -8.87 -5.06 11.26
CA GLU A 318 -9.35 -6.32 11.84
C GLU A 318 -8.38 -6.91 12.87
N ASP A 319 -7.05 -6.81 12.62
CA ASP A 319 -6.04 -7.30 13.56
C ASP A 319 -6.02 -6.46 14.88
N ILE A 320 -6.30 -5.14 14.83
CA ILE A 320 -6.14 -4.22 15.98
C ILE A 320 -7.44 -3.79 16.65
N ALA A 321 -8.54 -3.68 15.90
CA ALA A 321 -9.86 -3.25 16.35
C ALA A 321 -10.95 -3.96 15.52
N PRO A 322 -11.25 -5.25 15.80
CA PRO A 322 -12.14 -6.06 14.96
C PRO A 322 -13.58 -5.53 14.80
N GLU A 323 -13.99 -4.68 15.73
CA GLU A 323 -15.31 -4.02 15.74
C GLU A 323 -15.39 -2.78 14.85
N MET A 324 -14.28 -2.39 14.22
CA MET A 324 -14.16 -1.15 13.44
C MET A 324 -13.73 -1.44 12.00
N ASN A 325 -14.25 -0.68 11.04
CA ASN A 325 -13.80 -0.69 9.65
C ASN A 325 -13.47 0.72 9.14
N LEU A 326 -12.95 0.84 7.92
CA LEU A 326 -12.57 2.12 7.32
C LEU A 326 -13.76 3.08 7.18
N LEU A 327 -14.97 2.57 6.96
CA LEU A 327 -16.17 3.38 6.75
C LEU A 327 -16.65 4.05 8.04
N ASP A 328 -16.32 3.52 9.22
CA ASP A 328 -16.63 4.16 10.49
C ASP A 328 -15.87 5.48 10.66
N ALA A 329 -14.63 5.52 10.23
CA ALA A 329 -13.84 6.75 10.21
C ALA A 329 -14.42 7.77 9.20
N LEU A 330 -14.93 7.31 8.06
CA LEU A 330 -15.58 8.15 7.06
C LEU A 330 -16.86 8.80 7.60
N LYS A 331 -17.69 8.03 8.32
CA LYS A 331 -18.89 8.55 8.98
C LYS A 331 -18.54 9.66 9.96
N SER A 332 -17.51 9.44 10.77
CA SER A 332 -17.03 10.43 11.75
C SER A 332 -16.55 11.71 11.07
N GLU A 333 -15.79 11.60 9.99
CA GLU A 333 -15.22 12.75 9.29
C GLU A 333 -16.27 13.59 8.56
N TRP A 334 -17.26 12.95 7.96
CA TRP A 334 -18.35 13.65 7.23
C TRP A 334 -19.55 14.00 8.11
N GLN A 335 -19.44 13.83 9.44
CA GLN A 335 -20.51 14.12 10.44
C GLN A 335 -21.84 13.44 10.11
N LEU A 336 -21.79 12.26 9.50
CA LEU A 336 -22.97 11.50 9.09
C LEU A 336 -23.53 10.72 10.30
N SER A 337 -24.06 11.44 11.28
CA SER A 337 -24.50 10.87 12.56
C SER A 337 -25.74 9.98 12.51
N SER A 338 -26.36 9.73 11.36
CA SER A 338 -27.69 9.10 11.29
C SER A 338 -27.99 8.37 9.97
N ILE A 339 -27.02 7.85 9.24
CA ILE A 339 -27.31 7.06 8.03
C ILE A 339 -26.88 5.60 8.19
#